data_33643efe54be2fd5da50dcca62b3ad2f
#
_entry.id   33643efe54be2fd5da50dcca62b3ad2f
#
_cell.length_a   1.000
_cell.length_b   1.000
_cell.length_c   1.000
_cell.angle_alpha   90.00
_cell.angle_beta   90.00
_cell.angle_gamma   90.00
#
_symmetry.space_group_name_H-M   'P 1'
#
loop_
_entity.id
_entity.type
_entity.pdbx_description
1 polymer ?
#
loop_
_entity_poly.entity_id
_entity_poly.type
_entity_poly.pdbx_seq_one_letter_code
_entity_poly.pdbx_strand_id
1 'polypeptide(L)'
;MKKKLFIAIMTLVTVIVLCAACGKSGKNNYSVAEKEYTITFDSKGGSAVQPVKANAGAAITAPAAPTKDGFVFAGWYESADGGVTLSDTEFAFAYMPARVFTLYAKWATADIKGKTFNKVDAIVEWESEAVKQALLAEMEMTEEQFIQIHKVSKITLVFAADKDSVTVTFDQNPGIEDDKGKGVVTLLYRIKGSAIVFYDSQEDMEQEIPAHEMGLFVGSTFELSADKTTIIQSNIQPGMGTIKYKYSVAVK
;
A
#
# COMPACT_ATOMS: atom_id res chain seq x y z
N MET A 1 -38.36 14.02 25.19
CA MET A 1 -37.79 14.35 23.89
C MET A 1 -37.85 13.22 22.84
N LYS A 2 -38.01 11.95 23.22
CA LYS A 2 -38.05 10.80 22.26
C LYS A 2 -39.39 10.63 21.51
N LYS A 3 -40.51 11.19 21.99
CA LYS A 3 -41.82 11.08 21.30
C LYS A 3 -42.03 12.08 20.16
N LYS A 4 -41.34 13.21 20.13
CA LYS A 4 -41.45 14.21 19.05
C LYS A 4 -40.66 13.83 17.77
N LEU A 5 -39.62 12.99 17.93
CA LEU A 5 -38.82 12.49 16.78
C LEU A 5 -39.53 11.38 16.01
N PHE A 6 -40.35 10.56 16.70
CA PHE A 6 -41.12 9.49 16.06
C PHE A 6 -42.26 10.00 15.18
N ILE A 7 -42.85 11.13 15.51
CA ILE A 7 -43.96 11.75 14.73
C ILE A 7 -43.42 12.40 13.45
N ALA A 8 -42.20 12.95 13.46
CA ALA A 8 -41.57 13.55 12.29
C ALA A 8 -41.17 12.50 11.21
N ILE A 9 -40.84 11.27 11.64
CA ILE A 9 -40.48 10.18 10.73
C ILE A 9 -41.74 9.54 10.10
N MET A 10 -42.83 9.43 10.86
CA MET A 10 -44.10 8.88 10.35
C MET A 10 -44.78 9.82 9.34
N THR A 11 -44.62 11.15 9.45
CA THR A 11 -45.19 12.09 8.47
C THR A 11 -44.42 12.15 7.15
N LEU A 12 -43.14 11.77 7.14
CA LEU A 12 -42.34 11.71 5.91
C LEU A 12 -42.67 10.45 5.08
N VAL A 13 -43.02 9.33 5.74
CA VAL A 13 -43.37 8.07 5.06
C VAL A 13 -44.77 8.14 4.44
N THR A 14 -45.72 8.90 5.02
CA THR A 14 -47.09 9.02 4.47
C THR A 14 -47.17 9.93 3.25
N VAL A 15 -46.26 10.87 3.02
CA VAL A 15 -46.22 11.70 1.83
C VAL A 15 -45.71 10.94 0.59
N ILE A 16 -44.89 9.91 0.79
CA ILE A 16 -44.38 9.10 -0.32
C ILE A 16 -45.42 8.11 -0.86
N VAL A 17 -46.42 7.71 -0.08
CA VAL A 17 -47.44 6.73 -0.48
C VAL A 17 -48.60 7.36 -1.24
N LEU A 18 -48.82 8.69 -1.16
CA LEU A 18 -49.93 9.35 -1.88
C LEU A 18 -49.62 9.79 -3.32
N CYS A 19 -48.38 9.66 -3.80
CA CYS A 19 -48.03 9.93 -5.19
C CYS A 19 -48.15 8.71 -6.12
N ALA A 20 -48.59 7.54 -5.64
CA ALA A 20 -48.67 6.31 -6.41
C ALA A 20 -50.03 6.09 -7.12
N ALA A 21 -50.94 7.05 -7.09
CA ALA A 21 -52.30 6.90 -7.64
C ALA A 21 -52.66 7.96 -8.67
N CYS A 22 -51.76 8.31 -9.61
CA CYS A 22 -52.16 9.00 -10.82
C CYS A 22 -51.50 8.29 -12.01
N GLY A 23 -52.25 7.34 -12.55
CA GLY A 23 -51.89 6.63 -13.76
C GLY A 23 -51.96 7.49 -15.00
N LYS A 24 -50.99 7.35 -15.87
CA LYS A 24 -51.06 6.92 -17.25
C LYS A 24 -49.69 7.02 -17.88
N SER A 25 -49.12 5.87 -18.12
CA SER A 25 -48.39 5.48 -19.32
C SER A 25 -48.01 6.62 -20.27
N GLY A 26 -46.90 7.23 -20.00
CA GLY A 26 -46.01 7.77 -21.00
C GLY A 26 -44.62 7.23 -20.64
N LYS A 27 -44.18 6.20 -21.39
CA LYS A 27 -42.76 5.80 -21.37
C LYS A 27 -41.96 6.95 -21.99
N ASN A 28 -41.78 8.02 -21.24
CA ASN A 28 -40.71 8.95 -21.55
C ASN A 28 -39.41 8.26 -21.10
N ASN A 29 -38.87 7.44 -22.00
CA ASN A 29 -37.46 7.08 -21.95
C ASN A 29 -36.64 8.36 -22.15
N TYR A 30 -36.57 9.21 -21.13
CA TYR A 30 -35.45 10.11 -21.02
C TYR A 30 -34.27 9.24 -20.62
N SER A 31 -33.62 8.61 -21.59
CA SER A 31 -32.26 8.21 -21.41
C SER A 31 -31.46 9.51 -21.28
N VAL A 32 -31.31 9.99 -20.07
CA VAL A 32 -30.26 10.97 -19.79
C VAL A 32 -29.00 10.25 -20.22
N ALA A 33 -28.43 10.66 -21.35
CA ALA A 33 -27.14 10.12 -21.78
C ALA A 33 -26.16 10.39 -20.63
N GLU A 34 -25.82 9.33 -19.91
CA GLU A 34 -24.90 9.44 -18.80
C GLU A 34 -23.56 9.96 -19.34
N LYS A 35 -23.19 11.16 -18.94
CA LYS A 35 -21.99 11.80 -19.44
C LYS A 35 -20.78 11.20 -18.77
N GLU A 36 -19.94 10.53 -19.55
CA GLU A 36 -18.66 10.01 -19.10
C GLU A 36 -17.64 11.15 -18.93
N TYR A 37 -16.88 11.08 -17.84
CA TYR A 37 -15.80 12.00 -17.53
C TYR A 37 -14.48 11.24 -17.48
N THR A 38 -13.37 11.95 -17.66
CA THR A 38 -12.04 11.35 -17.73
C THR A 38 -11.10 12.07 -16.75
N ILE A 39 -10.39 11.28 -15.95
CA ILE A 39 -9.21 11.70 -15.20
C ILE A 39 -7.99 11.24 -15.98
N THR A 40 -7.14 12.16 -16.40
CA THR A 40 -5.82 11.87 -16.98
C THR A 40 -4.75 12.01 -15.93
N PHE A 41 -3.61 11.37 -16.15
CA PHE A 41 -2.51 11.34 -15.19
C PHE A 41 -1.21 11.82 -15.85
N ASP A 42 -0.59 12.83 -15.25
CA ASP A 42 0.78 13.24 -15.57
C ASP A 42 1.70 12.69 -14.46
N SER A 43 2.46 11.66 -14.79
CA SER A 43 3.37 11.01 -13.83
C SER A 43 4.63 11.83 -13.55
N LYS A 44 4.82 13.02 -14.13
CA LYS A 44 5.97 13.91 -13.90
C LYS A 44 7.32 13.20 -14.06
N GLY A 45 7.42 12.43 -15.17
CA GLY A 45 8.63 11.65 -15.50
C GLY A 45 8.71 10.28 -14.86
N GLY A 46 7.63 9.79 -14.27
CA GLY A 46 7.46 8.38 -13.87
C GLY A 46 6.85 7.54 -14.99
N SER A 47 6.59 6.25 -14.70
CA SER A 47 5.93 5.33 -15.65
C SER A 47 4.54 5.83 -16.03
N ALA A 48 4.10 5.49 -17.25
CA ALA A 48 2.80 5.90 -17.79
C ALA A 48 1.64 5.28 -17.00
N VAL A 49 0.57 6.07 -16.78
CA VAL A 49 -0.64 5.64 -16.11
C VAL A 49 -1.84 5.84 -17.04
N GLN A 50 -2.68 4.81 -17.16
CA GLN A 50 -3.87 4.87 -18.02
C GLN A 50 -4.94 5.79 -17.43
N PRO A 51 -5.67 6.57 -18.26
CA PRO A 51 -6.78 7.39 -17.79
C PRO A 51 -7.89 6.56 -17.14
N VAL A 52 -8.53 7.11 -16.12
CA VAL A 52 -9.76 6.58 -15.51
C VAL A 52 -10.97 7.27 -16.13
N LYS A 53 -11.94 6.48 -16.62
CA LYS A 53 -13.20 6.97 -17.21
C LYS A 53 -14.38 6.40 -16.44
N ALA A 54 -15.34 7.25 -16.14
CA ALA A 54 -16.60 6.87 -15.50
C ALA A 54 -17.65 7.96 -15.63
N ASN A 55 -18.90 7.62 -15.37
CA ASN A 55 -19.99 8.60 -15.24
C ASN A 55 -19.82 9.40 -13.95
N ALA A 56 -20.29 10.65 -13.93
CA ALA A 56 -20.29 11.47 -12.72
C ALA A 56 -20.95 10.74 -11.55
N GLY A 57 -20.31 10.76 -10.39
CA GLY A 57 -20.79 10.11 -9.16
C GLY A 57 -20.59 8.60 -9.10
N ALA A 58 -20.11 7.96 -10.17
CA ALA A 58 -19.72 6.55 -10.10
C ALA A 58 -18.49 6.35 -9.20
N ALA A 59 -18.46 5.26 -8.45
CA ALA A 59 -17.30 4.90 -7.63
C ALA A 59 -16.08 4.64 -8.51
N ILE A 60 -14.93 5.19 -8.13
CA ILE A 60 -13.65 5.02 -8.80
C ILE A 60 -12.57 4.58 -7.80
N THR A 61 -11.58 3.85 -8.30
CA THR A 61 -10.42 3.44 -7.53
C THR A 61 -9.16 4.10 -8.07
N ALA A 62 -8.17 4.30 -7.20
CA ALA A 62 -6.86 4.78 -7.62
C ALA A 62 -6.21 3.80 -8.61
N PRO A 63 -5.55 4.28 -9.66
CA PRO A 63 -4.71 3.44 -10.50
C PRO A 63 -3.49 2.94 -9.71
N ALA A 64 -2.82 1.91 -10.22
CA ALA A 64 -1.53 1.49 -9.69
C ALA A 64 -0.56 2.69 -9.65
N ALA A 65 0.20 2.79 -8.56
CA ALA A 65 1.19 3.85 -8.40
C ALA A 65 2.23 3.79 -9.52
N PRO A 66 2.58 4.93 -10.15
CA PRO A 66 3.69 4.97 -11.10
C PRO A 66 5.02 4.75 -10.40
N THR A 67 6.03 4.33 -11.17
CA THR A 67 7.41 4.17 -10.69
C THR A 67 8.31 5.25 -11.28
N LYS A 68 9.30 5.69 -10.51
CA LYS A 68 10.35 6.61 -10.95
C LYS A 68 11.62 6.32 -10.17
N ASP A 69 12.72 6.04 -10.88
CA ASP A 69 13.99 5.66 -10.26
C ASP A 69 14.51 6.77 -9.32
N GLY A 70 14.89 6.36 -8.11
CA GLY A 70 15.36 7.26 -7.07
C GLY A 70 14.28 8.10 -6.37
N PHE A 71 12.99 7.81 -6.63
CA PHE A 71 11.88 8.54 -6.03
C PHE A 71 10.81 7.58 -5.49
N VAL A 72 10.14 8.00 -4.44
CA VAL A 72 8.93 7.36 -3.88
C VAL A 72 7.71 8.15 -4.31
N PHE A 73 6.69 7.45 -4.81
CA PHE A 73 5.42 8.08 -5.15
C PHE A 73 4.69 8.56 -3.88
N ALA A 74 4.32 9.84 -3.87
CA ALA A 74 3.70 10.50 -2.72
C ALA A 74 2.27 10.96 -3.00
N GLY A 75 1.59 10.30 -3.95
CA GLY A 75 0.18 10.54 -4.25
C GLY A 75 -0.09 11.33 -5.52
N TRP A 76 -1.38 11.44 -5.85
CA TRP A 76 -1.92 12.20 -6.96
C TRP A 76 -2.51 13.53 -6.48
N TYR A 77 -2.18 14.62 -7.16
CA TYR A 77 -2.58 15.98 -6.76
C TYR A 77 -3.18 16.75 -7.93
N GLU A 78 -4.12 17.64 -7.63
CA GLU A 78 -4.61 18.62 -8.60
C GLU A 78 -3.60 19.77 -8.75
N SER A 79 -3.72 20.50 -9.87
CA SER A 79 -2.94 21.71 -10.13
C SER A 79 -3.75 22.66 -10.99
N ALA A 80 -3.68 23.95 -10.70
CA ALA A 80 -4.31 25.00 -11.49
C ALA A 80 -3.42 25.53 -12.63
N ASP A 81 -2.13 25.22 -12.59
CA ASP A 81 -1.09 25.76 -13.49
C ASP A 81 -0.33 24.67 -14.28
N GLY A 82 -1.03 23.54 -14.56
CA GLY A 82 -0.45 22.47 -15.38
C GLY A 82 0.63 21.66 -14.67
N GLY A 83 0.54 21.53 -13.35
CA GLY A 83 1.45 20.71 -12.55
C GLY A 83 2.71 21.43 -12.08
N VAL A 84 2.78 22.76 -12.19
CA VAL A 84 3.88 23.56 -11.64
C VAL A 84 3.71 23.66 -10.12
N THR A 85 2.52 24.02 -9.65
CA THR A 85 2.16 24.05 -8.23
C THR A 85 1.08 23.01 -7.97
N LEU A 86 1.35 22.07 -7.08
CA LEU A 86 0.38 21.05 -6.66
C LEU A 86 -0.48 21.56 -5.51
N SER A 87 -1.72 21.09 -5.45
CA SER A 87 -2.60 21.33 -4.29
C SER A 87 -1.96 20.78 -3.00
N ASP A 88 -2.36 21.33 -1.85
CA ASP A 88 -1.86 20.86 -0.54
C ASP A 88 -2.47 19.51 -0.14
N THR A 89 -3.60 19.16 -0.75
CA THR A 89 -4.34 17.93 -0.42
C THR A 89 -4.24 16.92 -1.55
N GLU A 90 -3.90 15.68 -1.19
CA GLU A 90 -3.92 14.54 -2.11
C GLU A 90 -5.35 14.28 -2.62
N PHE A 91 -5.48 13.91 -3.90
CA PHE A 91 -6.77 13.57 -4.50
C PHE A 91 -7.30 12.23 -3.94
N ALA A 92 -8.48 12.26 -3.35
CA ALA A 92 -9.16 11.08 -2.82
C ALA A 92 -9.99 10.40 -3.92
N PHE A 93 -9.64 9.16 -4.26
CA PHE A 93 -10.38 8.33 -5.22
C PHE A 93 -11.59 7.69 -4.52
N ALA A 94 -12.74 8.36 -4.62
CA ALA A 94 -14.01 7.84 -4.11
C ALA A 94 -15.07 7.79 -5.19
N TYR A 95 -15.37 8.96 -5.80
CA TYR A 95 -16.38 9.11 -6.83
C TYR A 95 -15.88 9.99 -7.96
N MET A 96 -16.32 9.71 -9.22
CA MET A 96 -15.94 10.49 -10.38
C MET A 96 -16.55 11.90 -10.32
N PRO A 97 -15.71 12.96 -10.31
CA PRO A 97 -16.21 14.33 -10.40
C PRO A 97 -16.85 14.62 -11.76
N ALA A 98 -17.85 15.52 -11.80
CA ALA A 98 -18.54 15.93 -13.04
C ALA A 98 -17.67 16.89 -13.89
N ARG A 99 -16.39 16.57 -14.10
CA ARG A 99 -15.42 17.35 -14.88
C ARG A 99 -14.30 16.48 -15.42
N VAL A 100 -13.69 16.91 -16.52
CA VAL A 100 -12.46 16.34 -17.07
C VAL A 100 -11.29 17.14 -16.50
N PHE A 101 -10.24 16.46 -15.98
CA PHE A 101 -9.07 17.11 -15.42
C PHE A 101 -7.85 16.17 -15.41
N THR A 102 -6.70 16.74 -15.12
CA THR A 102 -5.44 16.00 -14.99
C THR A 102 -4.99 16.01 -13.53
N LEU A 103 -4.57 14.84 -13.05
CA LEU A 103 -3.86 14.68 -11.79
C LEU A 103 -2.36 14.53 -12.05
N TYR A 104 -1.57 15.12 -11.19
CA TYR A 104 -0.12 15.18 -11.29
C TYR A 104 0.51 14.38 -10.14
N ALA A 105 1.49 13.55 -10.48
CA ALA A 105 2.24 12.79 -9.50
C ALA A 105 3.11 13.71 -8.64
N LYS A 106 3.06 13.53 -7.33
CA LYS A 106 4.02 14.07 -6.37
C LYS A 106 5.09 13.02 -6.09
N TRP A 107 6.34 13.45 -6.07
CA TRP A 107 7.49 12.59 -5.82
C TRP A 107 8.29 13.08 -4.62
N ALA A 108 8.72 12.14 -3.78
CA ALA A 108 9.72 12.36 -2.73
C ALA A 108 11.02 11.66 -3.15
N THR A 109 12.18 12.26 -2.89
CA THR A 109 13.45 11.56 -3.12
C THR A 109 13.55 10.34 -2.24
N ALA A 110 14.01 9.22 -2.79
CA ALA A 110 14.12 7.96 -2.04
C ALA A 110 15.44 7.86 -1.26
N ASP A 111 15.89 8.94 -0.64
CA ASP A 111 17.12 8.95 0.13
C ASP A 111 16.92 8.34 1.53
N ILE A 112 17.50 7.16 1.73
CA ILE A 112 17.53 6.44 3.00
C ILE A 112 18.96 6.18 3.48
N LYS A 113 19.96 6.79 2.81
CA LYS A 113 21.38 6.68 3.21
C LYS A 113 21.59 7.15 4.64
N GLY A 114 22.39 6.43 5.37
CA GLY A 114 22.68 6.71 6.78
C GLY A 114 21.54 6.41 7.76
N LYS A 115 20.39 5.90 7.27
CA LYS A 115 19.28 5.52 8.16
C LYS A 115 19.40 4.09 8.63
N THR A 116 18.90 3.88 9.84
CA THR A 116 18.74 2.55 10.46
C THR A 116 17.25 2.28 10.64
N PHE A 117 16.81 1.11 10.20
CA PHE A 117 15.45 0.64 10.39
C PHE A 117 15.44 -0.62 11.24
N ASN A 118 14.65 -0.62 12.28
CA ASN A 118 14.45 -1.79 13.14
C ASN A 118 13.09 -2.40 12.86
N LYS A 119 13.02 -3.73 12.81
CA LYS A 119 11.73 -4.43 12.78
C LYS A 119 10.97 -4.15 14.07
N VAL A 120 9.77 -3.66 13.96
CA VAL A 120 8.93 -3.25 15.09
C VAL A 120 7.64 -4.05 15.20
N ASP A 121 7.18 -4.67 14.09
CA ASP A 121 5.95 -5.46 14.09
C ASP A 121 5.96 -6.54 13.00
N ALA A 122 5.05 -7.52 13.15
CA ALA A 122 4.75 -8.53 12.15
C ALA A 122 3.23 -8.74 12.08
N ILE A 123 2.68 -8.79 10.88
CA ILE A 123 1.27 -8.99 10.60
C ILE A 123 1.14 -10.19 9.65
N VAL A 124 0.20 -11.07 9.90
CA VAL A 124 -0.10 -12.21 9.03
C VAL A 124 -1.44 -11.97 8.34
N GLU A 125 -1.41 -11.95 7.01
CA GLU A 125 -2.61 -11.91 6.17
C GLU A 125 -2.85 -13.32 5.61
N TRP A 126 -3.78 -14.03 6.19
CA TRP A 126 -4.12 -15.40 5.80
C TRP A 126 -4.81 -15.44 4.43
N GLU A 127 -4.53 -16.46 3.63
CA GLU A 127 -5.20 -16.67 2.33
C GLU A 127 -6.71 -16.83 2.51
N SER A 128 -7.12 -17.58 3.56
CA SER A 128 -8.51 -17.71 3.97
C SER A 128 -8.61 -18.17 5.44
N GLU A 129 -9.80 -18.02 6.04
CA GLU A 129 -10.06 -18.50 7.38
C GLU A 129 -9.90 -20.04 7.49
N ALA A 130 -10.28 -20.78 6.43
CA ALA A 130 -10.13 -22.22 6.37
C ALA A 130 -8.66 -22.66 6.38
N VAL A 131 -7.81 -21.97 5.62
CA VAL A 131 -6.34 -22.18 5.61
C VAL A 131 -5.76 -21.90 6.99
N LYS A 132 -6.14 -20.78 7.60
CA LYS A 132 -5.69 -20.42 8.96
C LYS A 132 -5.99 -21.55 9.96
N GLN A 133 -7.24 -21.98 10.02
CA GLN A 133 -7.68 -23.02 10.98
C GLN A 133 -6.94 -24.35 10.76
N ALA A 134 -6.78 -24.76 9.51
CA ALA A 134 -6.07 -26.01 9.17
C ALA A 134 -4.60 -25.97 9.61
N LEU A 135 -3.88 -24.90 9.27
CA LEU A 135 -2.45 -24.74 9.60
C LEU A 135 -2.23 -24.62 11.11
N LEU A 136 -3.03 -23.83 11.81
CA LEU A 136 -2.88 -23.66 13.26
C LEU A 136 -3.20 -24.96 14.01
N ALA A 137 -4.15 -25.75 13.52
CA ALA A 137 -4.44 -27.07 14.09
C ALA A 137 -3.30 -28.08 13.86
N GLU A 138 -2.70 -28.10 12.66
CA GLU A 138 -1.54 -28.95 12.34
C GLU A 138 -0.31 -28.59 13.19
N MET A 139 -0.10 -27.29 13.44
CA MET A 139 1.01 -26.77 14.24
C MET A 139 0.74 -26.84 15.77
N GLU A 140 -0.45 -27.24 16.19
CA GLU A 140 -0.89 -27.27 17.59
C GLU A 140 -0.69 -25.92 18.32
N MET A 141 -0.97 -24.81 17.64
CA MET A 141 -0.79 -23.45 18.18
C MET A 141 -1.97 -22.53 17.92
N THR A 142 -2.07 -21.46 18.70
CA THR A 142 -3.02 -20.37 18.49
C THR A 142 -2.47 -19.37 17.46
N GLU A 143 -3.36 -18.58 16.83
CA GLU A 143 -2.96 -17.48 15.95
C GLU A 143 -2.02 -16.49 16.66
N GLU A 144 -2.30 -16.18 17.93
CA GLU A 144 -1.45 -15.28 18.72
C GLU A 144 -0.03 -15.84 18.91
N GLN A 145 0.09 -17.13 19.22
CA GLN A 145 1.39 -17.81 19.33
C GLN A 145 2.14 -17.79 18.00
N PHE A 146 1.45 -18.05 16.89
CA PHE A 146 2.04 -17.99 15.56
C PHE A 146 2.56 -16.57 15.22
N ILE A 147 1.75 -15.55 15.43
CA ILE A 147 2.17 -14.15 15.22
C ILE A 147 3.34 -13.78 16.13
N GLN A 148 3.33 -14.23 17.38
CA GLN A 148 4.37 -13.92 18.34
C GLN A 148 5.75 -14.47 17.92
N ILE A 149 5.81 -15.65 17.31
CA ILE A 149 7.06 -16.19 16.75
C ILE A 149 7.68 -15.22 15.73
N HIS A 150 6.86 -14.63 14.88
CA HIS A 150 7.33 -13.64 13.90
C HIS A 150 7.66 -12.28 14.50
N LYS A 151 7.07 -11.92 15.64
CA LYS A 151 7.37 -10.65 16.34
C LYS A 151 8.69 -10.68 17.10
N VAL A 152 9.06 -11.78 17.73
CA VAL A 152 10.25 -11.84 18.60
C VAL A 152 11.57 -11.75 17.83
N SER A 153 11.64 -12.22 16.59
CA SER A 153 12.87 -12.11 15.81
C SER A 153 13.29 -10.65 15.63
N LYS A 154 14.56 -10.35 15.86
CA LYS A 154 15.12 -9.00 15.70
C LYS A 154 15.79 -8.90 14.34
N ILE A 155 15.42 -7.88 13.56
CA ILE A 155 16.05 -7.58 12.28
C ILE A 155 16.31 -6.07 12.23
N THR A 156 17.54 -5.71 11.87
CA THR A 156 17.95 -4.32 11.69
C THR A 156 18.56 -4.13 10.32
N LEU A 157 18.14 -3.10 9.61
CA LEU A 157 18.66 -2.68 8.32
C LEU A 157 19.42 -1.37 8.51
N VAL A 158 20.72 -1.37 8.28
CA VAL A 158 21.59 -0.18 8.38
C VAL A 158 22.05 0.21 6.98
N PHE A 159 21.46 1.26 6.43
CA PHE A 159 21.85 1.80 5.13
C PHE A 159 23.10 2.64 5.27
N ALA A 160 24.14 2.35 4.47
CA ALA A 160 25.38 3.10 4.48
C ALA A 160 25.15 4.57 4.08
N ALA A 161 25.93 5.49 4.63
CA ALA A 161 25.79 6.92 4.35
C ALA A 161 26.43 7.33 3.02
N ASP A 162 27.42 6.59 2.54
CA ASP A 162 28.32 6.95 1.43
C ASP A 162 28.14 6.07 0.18
N LYS A 163 27.41 4.97 0.28
CA LYS A 163 27.24 4.00 -0.81
C LYS A 163 25.87 3.32 -0.78
N ASP A 164 25.51 2.68 -1.88
CA ASP A 164 24.22 1.99 -2.07
C ASP A 164 24.30 0.56 -1.49
N SER A 165 24.64 0.46 -0.19
CA SER A 165 24.67 -0.80 0.54
C SER A 165 23.90 -0.74 1.84
N VAL A 166 23.42 -1.89 2.27
CA VAL A 166 22.71 -2.09 3.52
C VAL A 166 23.34 -3.26 4.28
N THR A 167 23.58 -3.07 5.56
CA THR A 167 23.96 -4.16 6.48
C THR A 167 22.70 -4.64 7.18
N VAL A 168 22.38 -5.91 7.00
CA VAL A 168 21.26 -6.59 7.65
C VAL A 168 21.80 -7.40 8.80
N THR A 169 21.35 -7.10 10.00
CA THR A 169 21.63 -7.89 11.20
C THR A 169 20.34 -8.59 11.61
N PHE A 170 20.40 -9.88 11.86
CA PHE A 170 19.23 -10.64 12.29
C PHE A 170 19.54 -11.55 13.47
N ASP A 171 18.53 -11.73 14.32
CA ASP A 171 18.48 -12.67 15.43
C ASP A 171 17.07 -13.28 15.43
N GLN A 172 16.97 -14.53 15.01
CA GLN A 172 15.68 -15.24 14.92
C GLN A 172 15.20 -15.72 16.29
N ASN A 173 16.13 -15.90 17.24
CA ASN A 173 15.84 -16.41 18.58
C ASN A 173 16.46 -15.50 19.66
N PRO A 174 16.00 -14.24 19.79
CA PRO A 174 16.53 -13.33 20.77
C PRO A 174 16.26 -13.87 22.20
N GLY A 175 17.32 -14.08 22.97
CA GLY A 175 17.25 -14.66 24.32
C GLY A 175 17.84 -16.06 24.44
N ILE A 176 18.24 -16.70 23.35
CA ILE A 176 19.07 -17.90 23.34
C ILE A 176 20.53 -17.46 23.17
N GLU A 177 21.39 -17.89 24.04
CA GLU A 177 22.82 -17.47 24.04
C GLU A 177 23.66 -18.13 22.94
N ASP A 178 23.13 -19.16 22.26
CA ASP A 178 23.82 -19.74 21.12
C ASP A 178 23.74 -18.83 19.88
N ASP A 179 24.71 -18.92 18.98
CA ASP A 179 24.77 -18.13 17.76
C ASP A 179 23.87 -18.68 16.62
N LYS A 180 23.06 -19.71 16.90
CA LYS A 180 22.14 -20.28 15.91
C LYS A 180 21.01 -19.31 15.63
N GLY A 181 20.83 -18.99 14.35
CA GLY A 181 19.82 -18.03 13.91
C GLY A 181 20.21 -16.56 14.00
N LYS A 182 21.48 -16.27 14.36
CA LYS A 182 22.05 -14.91 14.29
C LYS A 182 22.95 -14.77 13.08
N GLY A 183 22.96 -13.60 12.48
CA GLY A 183 23.83 -13.32 11.35
C GLY A 183 23.88 -11.86 10.96
N VAL A 184 24.90 -11.56 10.17
CA VAL A 184 25.09 -10.24 9.56
C VAL A 184 25.44 -10.44 8.10
N VAL A 185 24.76 -9.72 7.23
CA VAL A 185 25.06 -9.72 5.80
C VAL A 185 25.07 -8.28 5.28
N THR A 186 25.86 -8.03 4.24
CA THR A 186 25.84 -6.75 3.55
C THR A 186 25.41 -6.99 2.11
N LEU A 187 24.38 -6.26 1.70
CA LEU A 187 23.80 -6.30 0.36
C LEU A 187 23.93 -4.93 -0.31
N LEU A 188 23.87 -4.92 -1.62
CA LEU A 188 23.64 -3.69 -2.39
C LEU A 188 22.13 -3.46 -2.55
N TYR A 189 21.72 -2.23 -2.82
CA TYR A 189 20.31 -1.93 -3.03
C TYR A 189 20.08 -0.87 -4.09
N ARG A 190 18.91 -0.91 -4.73
CA ARG A 190 18.33 0.18 -5.54
C ARG A 190 16.91 0.45 -5.10
N ILE A 191 16.47 1.69 -5.28
CA ILE A 191 15.09 2.08 -5.04
C ILE A 191 14.42 2.35 -6.39
N LYS A 192 13.39 1.55 -6.72
CA LYS A 192 12.57 1.65 -7.92
C LYS A 192 11.14 2.01 -7.51
N GLY A 193 10.79 3.31 -7.61
CA GLY A 193 9.54 3.81 -7.04
C GLY A 193 9.54 3.66 -5.51
N SER A 194 8.56 2.98 -4.94
CA SER A 194 8.53 2.62 -3.51
C SER A 194 9.30 1.33 -3.20
N ALA A 195 9.61 0.51 -4.21
CA ALA A 195 10.26 -0.77 -4.00
C ALA A 195 11.76 -0.61 -3.70
N ILE A 196 12.24 -1.31 -2.68
CA ILE A 196 13.67 -1.50 -2.41
C ILE A 196 14.05 -2.88 -2.92
N VAL A 197 14.99 -2.94 -3.86
CA VAL A 197 15.51 -4.19 -4.42
C VAL A 197 16.92 -4.39 -3.90
N PHE A 198 17.19 -5.56 -3.33
CA PHE A 198 18.50 -5.95 -2.81
C PHE A 198 19.23 -6.83 -3.82
N TYR A 199 20.56 -6.76 -3.81
CA TYR A 199 21.45 -7.48 -4.71
C TYR A 199 22.64 -8.04 -3.92
N ASP A 200 23.08 -9.24 -4.27
CA ASP A 200 24.22 -9.90 -3.62
C ASP A 200 25.56 -9.29 -4.08
N SER A 201 25.64 -8.87 -5.35
CA SER A 201 26.84 -8.32 -5.96
C SER A 201 26.57 -7.12 -6.86
N GLN A 202 27.64 -6.42 -7.27
CA GLN A 202 27.56 -5.34 -8.27
C GLN A 202 27.12 -5.88 -9.64
N GLU A 203 27.58 -7.07 -10.01
CA GLU A 203 27.19 -7.74 -11.26
C GLU A 203 25.69 -8.05 -11.27
N ASP A 204 25.14 -8.61 -10.18
CA ASP A 204 23.70 -8.88 -10.06
C ASP A 204 22.88 -7.59 -10.13
N MET A 205 23.40 -6.51 -9.54
CA MET A 205 22.74 -5.21 -9.59
C MET A 205 22.72 -4.61 -11.00
N GLU A 206 23.77 -4.85 -11.81
CA GLU A 206 23.83 -4.41 -13.21
C GLU A 206 22.94 -5.25 -14.11
N GLN A 207 22.82 -6.55 -13.84
CA GLN A 207 21.96 -7.49 -14.56
C GLN A 207 20.52 -7.50 -14.02
N GLU A 208 20.22 -6.72 -13.01
CA GLU A 208 18.91 -6.66 -12.33
C GLU A 208 18.44 -8.01 -11.74
N ILE A 209 19.38 -8.83 -11.26
CA ILE A 209 19.11 -10.11 -10.60
C ILE A 209 19.00 -9.87 -9.08
N PRO A 210 17.78 -9.90 -8.49
CA PRO A 210 17.61 -9.68 -7.05
C PRO A 210 18.34 -10.75 -6.21
N ALA A 211 18.75 -10.37 -5.00
CA ALA A 211 19.41 -11.26 -4.06
C ALA A 211 18.57 -12.52 -3.77
N HIS A 212 19.18 -13.67 -3.96
CA HIS A 212 18.53 -14.98 -3.82
C HIS A 212 18.99 -15.77 -2.58
N GLU A 213 20.16 -15.44 -2.03
CA GLU A 213 20.83 -16.35 -1.10
C GLU A 213 20.40 -16.18 0.37
N MET A 214 19.68 -15.14 0.72
CA MET A 214 19.22 -14.95 2.09
C MET A 214 17.81 -15.50 2.30
N GLY A 215 17.72 -16.66 2.94
CA GLY A 215 16.44 -17.32 3.27
C GLY A 215 15.40 -16.42 3.94
N LEU A 216 15.82 -15.31 4.58
CA LEU A 216 14.95 -14.27 5.15
C LEU A 216 14.26 -13.39 4.09
N PHE A 217 14.80 -13.30 2.88
CA PHE A 217 14.33 -12.39 1.84
C PHE A 217 13.81 -13.11 0.59
N VAL A 218 13.98 -14.42 0.50
CA VAL A 218 13.45 -15.21 -0.63
C VAL A 218 11.93 -15.01 -0.73
N GLY A 219 11.46 -14.59 -1.91
CA GLY A 219 10.05 -14.33 -2.16
C GLY A 219 9.49 -13.09 -1.44
N SER A 220 10.35 -12.25 -0.85
CA SER A 220 9.94 -11.00 -0.20
C SER A 220 10.03 -9.80 -1.13
N THR A 221 9.07 -8.89 -1.00
CA THR A 221 9.12 -7.53 -1.54
C THR A 221 9.30 -6.53 -0.40
N PHE A 222 9.99 -5.41 -0.69
CA PHE A 222 10.23 -4.35 0.29
C PHE A 222 9.72 -3.03 -0.25
N GLU A 223 8.87 -2.35 0.50
CA GLU A 223 8.27 -1.07 0.12
C GLU A 223 8.62 0.01 1.14
N LEU A 224 9.16 1.12 0.65
CA LEU A 224 9.49 2.31 1.43
C LEU A 224 8.28 3.26 1.45
N SER A 225 7.88 3.73 2.63
CA SER A 225 6.86 4.77 2.77
C SER A 225 7.32 6.12 2.17
N ALA A 226 6.37 6.94 1.72
CA ALA A 226 6.66 8.24 1.13
C ALA A 226 7.41 9.19 2.07
N ASP A 227 7.17 9.10 3.38
CA ASP A 227 7.88 9.86 4.41
C ASP A 227 9.24 9.26 4.80
N LYS A 228 9.61 8.09 4.23
CA LYS A 228 10.88 7.39 4.47
C LYS A 228 11.14 7.01 5.93
N THR A 229 10.08 6.80 6.68
CA THR A 229 10.15 6.40 8.08
C THR A 229 9.84 4.94 8.30
N THR A 230 9.23 4.29 7.30
CA THR A 230 8.77 2.90 7.39
C THR A 230 9.18 2.11 6.15
N ILE A 231 9.59 0.87 6.36
CA ILE A 231 9.75 -0.15 5.31
C ILE A 231 8.78 -1.29 5.65
N ILE A 232 8.03 -1.75 4.66
CA ILE A 232 7.21 -2.96 4.76
C ILE A 232 7.86 -4.05 3.92
N GLN A 233 8.26 -5.14 4.55
CA GLN A 233 8.62 -6.37 3.87
C GLN A 233 7.39 -7.25 3.80
N SER A 234 7.01 -7.70 2.61
CA SER A 234 5.93 -8.68 2.41
C SER A 234 6.53 -9.98 1.91
N ASN A 235 6.35 -11.05 2.65
CA ASN A 235 6.77 -12.40 2.30
C ASN A 235 5.55 -13.23 1.97
N ILE A 236 5.41 -13.63 0.70
CA ILE A 236 4.31 -14.45 0.22
C ILE A 236 4.62 -15.91 0.51
N GLN A 237 3.78 -16.56 1.30
CA GLN A 237 3.88 -17.98 1.61
C GLN A 237 2.77 -18.74 0.85
N PRO A 238 3.13 -19.49 -0.22
CA PRO A 238 2.13 -20.24 -1.00
C PRO A 238 1.29 -21.17 -0.11
N GLY A 239 -0.04 -21.09 -0.25
CA GLY A 239 -0.98 -21.90 0.52
C GLY A 239 -1.16 -21.48 1.98
N MET A 240 -0.58 -20.36 2.41
CA MET A 240 -0.79 -19.80 3.74
C MET A 240 -1.31 -18.36 3.69
N GLY A 241 -0.67 -17.51 2.87
CA GLY A 241 -0.97 -16.09 2.77
C GLY A 241 0.30 -15.23 2.75
N THR A 242 0.24 -14.04 3.34
CA THR A 242 1.37 -13.10 3.35
C THR A 242 1.76 -12.72 4.77
N ILE A 243 3.04 -12.82 5.10
CA ILE A 243 3.58 -12.28 6.35
C ILE A 243 4.20 -10.92 6.03
N LYS A 244 3.74 -9.88 6.71
CA LYS A 244 4.27 -8.51 6.59
C LYS A 244 5.07 -8.15 7.83
N TYR A 245 6.32 -7.74 7.64
CA TYR A 245 7.16 -7.19 8.69
C TYR A 245 7.27 -5.68 8.50
N LYS A 246 7.01 -4.96 9.57
CA LYS A 246 7.14 -3.50 9.61
C LYS A 246 8.48 -3.12 10.25
N TYR A 247 9.23 -2.29 9.54
CA TYR A 247 10.46 -1.67 10.04
C TYR A 247 10.24 -0.17 10.20
N SER A 248 10.71 0.40 11.29
CA SER A 248 10.66 1.85 11.51
C SER A 248 12.05 2.40 11.74
N VAL A 249 12.24 3.67 11.35
CA VAL A 249 13.50 4.38 11.57
C VAL A 249 13.81 4.39 13.07
N ALA A 250 15.05 4.04 13.41
CA ALA A 250 15.53 4.17 14.77
C ALA A 250 15.57 5.65 15.17
N VAL A 251 14.84 6.00 16.22
CA VAL A 251 14.93 7.32 16.85
C VAL A 251 16.26 7.37 17.61
N LYS A 252 17.11 8.35 17.27
CA LYS A 252 18.38 8.60 17.96
C LYS A 252 18.15 9.24 19.32
#